data_d7a35f1e21e87107be4af50642f5bb1a
#
_entry.id   d7a35f1e21e87107be4af50642f5bb1a
#
_cell.length_a   1.000
_cell.length_b   1.000
_cell.length_c   1.000
_cell.angle_alpha   90.00
_cell.angle_beta   90.00
_cell.angle_gamma   90.00
#
_symmetry.space_group_name_H-M   'P 1'
#
loop_
_entity.id
_entity.type
_entity.pdbx_description
1 polymer ?
#
loop_
_entity_poly.entity_id
_entity_poly.type
_entity_poly.pdbx_seq_one_letter_code
_entity_poly.pdbx_strand_id
1 'polypeptide(L)'
;MGRILSAFLMLGISSMCGAQIYKYLGIEDGLSNRRIYRIQKDGRGYMWFLTQEGMDRYDGKRIRHYTVLDGNLKVAPQVNLNWLYTDTENTLWVVGRKGRIFHYDTLHDRFRMVYRIPGLQDDFATGMLCYAYMDRGDRIWLCQGDHIIRYDTRTGIAQRLVSRLRGDITAISETDGTNLFIGTVNGLFPVRERDGVLEALADTDSIRTPVSELYYHPGSKKLFVGTFRKGILVYGVSAGSTLRNVAVNRITPLNDRELLIATGGRGVYRMDVDSLVPKPYITA
;
A
#
# COMPACT_ATOMS: atom_id res chain seq x y z
N MET A 1 -21.50 -72.09 -15.60
CA MET A 1 -20.40 -71.31 -16.19
C MET A 1 -20.85 -69.86 -16.34
N GLY A 2 -20.64 -69.02 -15.34
CA GLY A 2 -21.01 -67.57 -15.32
C GLY A 2 -19.74 -66.74 -15.31
N ARG A 3 -19.52 -65.94 -16.32
CA ARG A 3 -18.43 -65.00 -16.41
C ARG A 3 -18.89 -63.66 -15.78
N ILE A 4 -18.31 -63.32 -14.65
CA ILE A 4 -18.47 -62.01 -14.00
C ILE A 4 -17.56 -61.02 -14.75
N LEU A 5 -18.17 -60.03 -15.39
CA LEU A 5 -17.48 -58.93 -16.05
C LEU A 5 -17.31 -57.79 -15.01
N SER A 6 -16.10 -57.64 -14.49
CA SER A 6 -15.77 -56.49 -13.61
C SER A 6 -15.53 -55.24 -14.47
N ALA A 7 -16.46 -54.30 -14.42
CA ALA A 7 -16.28 -52.98 -14.99
C ALA A 7 -15.43 -52.13 -14.03
N PHE A 8 -14.20 -51.83 -14.40
CA PHE A 8 -13.34 -50.82 -13.76
C PHE A 8 -13.85 -49.42 -14.17
N LEU A 9 -14.51 -48.75 -13.25
CA LEU A 9 -14.86 -47.33 -13.39
C LEU A 9 -13.61 -46.52 -13.08
N MET A 10 -12.86 -46.08 -14.09
CA MET A 10 -11.81 -45.08 -13.94
C MET A 10 -12.47 -43.73 -13.71
N LEU A 11 -12.52 -43.27 -12.45
CA LEU A 11 -12.75 -41.87 -12.13
C LEU A 11 -11.51 -41.07 -12.55
N GLY A 12 -11.57 -40.45 -13.70
CA GLY A 12 -10.62 -39.44 -14.14
C GLY A 12 -10.76 -38.22 -13.24
N ILE A 13 -9.84 -38.02 -12.30
CA ILE A 13 -9.66 -36.74 -11.60
C ILE A 13 -9.08 -35.77 -12.64
N SER A 14 -9.96 -35.03 -13.30
CA SER A 14 -9.55 -33.88 -14.10
C SER A 14 -9.02 -32.83 -13.11
N SER A 15 -7.70 -32.76 -12.92
CA SER A 15 -7.05 -31.59 -12.39
C SER A 15 -7.45 -30.40 -13.26
N MET A 16 -8.40 -29.56 -12.79
CA MET A 16 -8.61 -28.27 -13.38
C MET A 16 -7.34 -27.44 -13.11
N CYS A 17 -6.39 -27.54 -14.03
CA CYS A 17 -5.28 -26.61 -14.12
C CYS A 17 -5.91 -25.29 -14.57
N GLY A 18 -6.27 -24.44 -13.60
CA GLY A 18 -6.73 -23.08 -13.88
C GLY A 18 -5.61 -22.32 -14.56
N ALA A 19 -5.66 -22.24 -15.89
CA ALA A 19 -4.73 -21.39 -16.64
C ALA A 19 -4.93 -19.95 -16.18
N GLN A 20 -3.93 -19.39 -15.50
CA GLN A 20 -3.94 -18.02 -15.07
C GLN A 20 -3.65 -17.15 -16.29
N ILE A 21 -4.66 -16.42 -16.78
CA ILE A 21 -4.52 -15.52 -17.91
C ILE A 21 -3.96 -14.20 -17.39
N TYR A 22 -2.77 -13.84 -17.81
CA TYR A 22 -2.18 -12.54 -17.56
C TYR A 22 -2.49 -11.59 -18.71
N LYS A 23 -2.94 -10.38 -18.38
CA LYS A 23 -3.05 -9.29 -19.33
C LYS A 23 -1.95 -8.27 -19.06
N TYR A 24 -1.13 -8.03 -20.04
CA TYR A 24 -0.18 -6.92 -20.02
C TYR A 24 -0.89 -5.63 -20.39
N LEU A 25 -0.60 -4.53 -19.68
CA LEU A 25 -1.08 -3.19 -20.01
C LEU A 25 0.14 -2.28 -20.14
N GLY A 26 0.29 -1.67 -21.32
CA GLY A 26 1.38 -0.77 -21.65
C GLY A 26 0.91 0.60 -22.15
N ILE A 27 1.85 1.40 -22.64
CA ILE A 27 1.56 2.69 -23.29
C ILE A 27 0.72 2.47 -24.55
N GLU A 28 0.95 1.39 -25.27
CA GLU A 28 0.20 0.94 -26.43
C GLU A 28 -1.29 0.66 -26.14
N ASP A 29 -1.62 0.34 -24.88
CA ASP A 29 -3.01 0.15 -24.41
C ASP A 29 -3.62 1.45 -23.87
N GLY A 30 -2.85 2.54 -23.82
CA GLY A 30 -3.29 3.87 -23.38
C GLY A 30 -2.81 4.30 -22.00
N LEU A 31 -1.89 3.56 -21.34
CA LEU A 31 -1.26 4.06 -20.12
C LEU A 31 -0.46 5.33 -20.41
N SER A 32 -0.60 6.34 -19.57
CA SER A 32 0.09 7.62 -19.73
C SER A 32 1.60 7.53 -19.49
N ASN A 33 2.03 6.57 -18.66
CA ASN A 33 3.46 6.35 -18.37
C ASN A 33 3.70 4.89 -17.93
N ARG A 34 4.90 4.36 -18.23
CA ARG A 34 5.32 3.01 -17.80
C ARG A 34 5.63 2.93 -16.30
N ARG A 35 5.95 4.07 -15.66
CA ARG A 35 6.24 4.12 -14.23
C ARG A 35 4.94 4.26 -13.45
N ILE A 36 4.53 3.17 -12.82
CA ILE A 36 3.33 3.09 -11.97
C ILE A 36 3.78 3.11 -10.51
N TYR A 37 3.27 4.05 -9.74
CA TYR A 37 3.58 4.18 -8.32
C TYR A 37 2.61 3.39 -7.43
N ARG A 38 1.32 3.36 -7.82
CA ARG A 38 0.26 2.65 -7.07
C ARG A 38 -0.80 2.13 -8.03
N ILE A 39 -1.43 1.04 -7.62
CA ILE A 39 -2.59 0.46 -8.29
C ILE A 39 -3.67 0.31 -7.22
N GLN A 40 -4.89 0.73 -7.53
CA GLN A 40 -6.04 0.64 -6.65
C GLN A 40 -7.28 0.26 -7.45
N LYS A 41 -8.05 -0.69 -6.91
CA LYS A 41 -9.40 -0.99 -7.44
C LYS A 41 -10.41 -0.18 -6.66
N ASP A 42 -11.34 0.51 -7.36
CA ASP A 42 -12.43 1.22 -6.71
C ASP A 42 -13.66 0.34 -6.51
N GLY A 43 -14.65 0.84 -5.77
CA GLY A 43 -15.89 0.12 -5.47
C GLY A 43 -16.77 -0.18 -6.68
N ARG A 44 -16.53 0.44 -7.84
CA ARG A 44 -17.20 0.16 -9.12
C ARG A 44 -16.48 -0.89 -9.96
N GLY A 45 -15.31 -1.35 -9.50
CA GLY A 45 -14.50 -2.36 -10.18
C GLY A 45 -13.48 -1.80 -11.16
N TYR A 46 -13.36 -0.48 -11.31
CA TYR A 46 -12.31 0.13 -12.12
C TYR A 46 -10.95 -0.03 -11.48
N MET A 47 -9.93 -0.27 -12.31
CA MET A 47 -8.54 -0.27 -11.86
C MET A 47 -7.93 1.10 -12.12
N TRP A 48 -7.40 1.70 -11.07
CA TRP A 48 -6.73 3.00 -11.13
C TRP A 48 -5.23 2.81 -11.02
N PHE A 49 -4.50 3.46 -11.91
CA PHE A 49 -3.05 3.46 -11.95
C PHE A 49 -2.55 4.87 -11.68
N LEU A 50 -1.82 5.03 -10.59
CA LEU A 50 -1.11 6.26 -10.31
C LEU A 50 0.24 6.21 -11.04
N THR A 51 0.41 7.03 -12.05
CA THR A 51 1.60 7.09 -12.89
C THR A 51 2.41 8.36 -12.64
N GLN A 52 3.56 8.46 -13.30
CA GLN A 52 4.36 9.68 -13.26
C GLN A 52 3.64 10.88 -13.91
N GLU A 53 2.78 10.65 -14.90
CA GLU A 53 2.06 11.69 -15.63
C GLU A 53 0.68 12.02 -15.09
N GLY A 54 0.18 11.25 -14.11
CA GLY A 54 -1.13 11.47 -13.50
C GLY A 54 -1.85 10.18 -13.17
N MET A 55 -3.15 10.17 -13.33
CA MET A 55 -4.01 9.04 -12.99
C MET A 55 -4.60 8.43 -14.25
N ASP A 56 -4.51 7.12 -14.37
CA ASP A 56 -5.15 6.35 -15.43
C ASP A 56 -6.23 5.43 -14.83
N ARG A 57 -7.41 5.38 -15.45
CA ARG A 57 -8.50 4.47 -15.09
C ARG A 57 -8.73 3.45 -16.20
N TYR A 58 -8.67 2.19 -15.84
CA TYR A 58 -8.98 1.06 -16.71
C TYR A 58 -10.34 0.47 -16.36
N ASP A 59 -11.22 0.34 -17.34
CA ASP A 59 -12.60 -0.18 -17.21
C ASP A 59 -12.74 -1.65 -17.64
N GLY A 60 -11.62 -2.33 -17.89
CA GLY A 60 -11.58 -3.69 -18.44
C GLY A 60 -11.35 -3.72 -19.96
N LYS A 61 -11.56 -2.60 -20.66
CA LYS A 61 -11.40 -2.48 -22.12
C LYS A 61 -10.51 -1.31 -22.54
N ARG A 62 -10.70 -0.14 -21.92
CA ARG A 62 -10.02 1.12 -22.29
C ARG A 62 -9.38 1.76 -21.08
N ILE A 63 -8.33 2.50 -21.33
CA ILE A 63 -7.68 3.37 -20.35
C ILE A 63 -8.07 4.82 -20.64
N ARG A 64 -8.48 5.52 -19.59
CA ARG A 64 -8.76 6.96 -19.61
C ARG A 64 -7.81 7.68 -18.68
N HIS A 65 -7.16 8.71 -19.18
CA HIS A 65 -6.24 9.55 -18.42
C HIS A 65 -6.96 10.68 -17.70
N TYR A 66 -6.53 10.99 -16.47
CA TYR A 66 -7.03 12.07 -15.64
C TYR A 66 -5.88 12.93 -15.15
N THR A 67 -6.03 14.22 -15.31
CA THR A 67 -5.18 15.21 -14.64
C THR A 67 -5.82 15.65 -13.34
N VAL A 68 -5.02 16.08 -12.37
CA VAL A 68 -5.55 16.66 -11.12
C VAL A 68 -5.72 18.16 -11.28
N LEU A 69 -6.77 18.70 -10.70
CA LEU A 69 -7.09 20.12 -10.74
C LEU A 69 -6.79 20.76 -9.39
N ASP A 70 -6.21 21.96 -9.41
CA ASP A 70 -6.06 22.78 -8.21
C ASP A 70 -7.41 23.33 -7.72
N GLY A 71 -7.39 24.07 -6.60
CA GLY A 71 -8.61 24.67 -6.04
C GLY A 71 -9.33 25.67 -6.98
N ASN A 72 -8.62 26.18 -8.00
CA ASN A 72 -9.16 27.09 -9.01
C ASN A 72 -9.56 26.38 -10.31
N LEU A 73 -9.63 25.03 -10.28
CA LEU A 73 -9.93 24.17 -11.43
C LEU A 73 -8.93 24.27 -12.59
N LYS A 74 -7.72 24.73 -12.33
CA LYS A 74 -6.60 24.67 -13.28
C LYS A 74 -5.84 23.37 -13.08
N VAL A 75 -5.23 22.86 -14.15
CA VAL A 75 -4.34 21.71 -14.07
C VAL A 75 -3.22 22.03 -13.10
N ALA A 76 -3.11 21.24 -12.03
CA ALA A 76 -2.10 21.45 -11.01
C ALA A 76 -0.74 21.04 -11.56
N PRO A 77 0.20 21.98 -11.78
CA PRO A 77 1.50 21.65 -12.31
C PRO A 77 2.31 20.83 -11.30
N GLN A 78 3.03 19.83 -11.79
CA GLN A 78 4.04 19.06 -11.05
C GLN A 78 3.61 18.59 -9.67
N VAL A 79 2.46 17.89 -9.56
CA VAL A 79 1.87 17.53 -8.28
C VAL A 79 2.63 16.41 -7.58
N ASN A 80 3.55 15.72 -8.26
CA ASN A 80 4.30 14.58 -7.72
C ASN A 80 3.39 13.64 -6.91
N LEU A 81 2.35 13.13 -7.54
CA LEU A 81 1.41 12.20 -6.93
C LEU A 81 2.13 10.92 -6.55
N ASN A 82 1.92 10.41 -5.35
CA ASN A 82 2.67 9.24 -4.85
C ASN A 82 1.82 8.20 -4.13
N TRP A 83 0.71 8.61 -3.57
CA TRP A 83 -0.15 7.71 -2.79
C TRP A 83 -1.58 7.77 -3.29
N LEU A 84 -2.21 6.60 -3.26
CA LEU A 84 -3.56 6.37 -3.76
C LEU A 84 -4.27 5.47 -2.77
N TYR A 85 -5.46 5.88 -2.33
CA TYR A 85 -6.26 5.18 -1.33
C TYR A 85 -7.73 5.16 -1.72
N THR A 86 -8.45 4.20 -1.17
CA THR A 86 -9.91 4.15 -1.19
C THR A 86 -10.39 4.14 0.26
N ASP A 87 -11.30 5.05 0.60
CA ASP A 87 -11.94 5.07 1.92
C ASP A 87 -13.04 4.01 2.06
N THR A 88 -13.67 3.94 3.23
CA THR A 88 -14.74 2.98 3.52
C THR A 88 -16.01 3.22 2.70
N GLU A 89 -16.19 4.41 2.12
CA GLU A 89 -17.28 4.75 1.21
C GLU A 89 -16.92 4.53 -0.27
N ASN A 90 -15.75 3.91 -0.52
CA ASN A 90 -15.18 3.69 -1.86
C ASN A 90 -14.85 4.97 -2.64
N THR A 91 -14.67 6.09 -1.97
CA THR A 91 -14.14 7.30 -2.57
C THR A 91 -12.64 7.18 -2.77
N LEU A 92 -12.15 7.59 -3.93
CA LEU A 92 -10.75 7.53 -4.26
C LEU A 92 -10.04 8.83 -3.84
N TRP A 93 -8.92 8.67 -3.12
CA TRP A 93 -8.09 9.74 -2.59
C TRP A 93 -6.68 9.65 -3.14
N VAL A 94 -6.13 10.78 -3.54
CA VAL A 94 -4.77 10.87 -4.07
C VAL A 94 -3.97 11.87 -3.25
N VAL A 95 -2.75 11.52 -2.89
CA VAL A 95 -1.86 12.38 -2.13
C VAL A 95 -0.59 12.65 -2.92
N GLY A 96 -0.26 13.92 -3.05
CA GLY A 96 0.98 14.40 -3.64
C GLY A 96 2.06 14.63 -2.58
N ARG A 97 3.34 14.40 -2.94
CA ARG A 97 4.50 14.60 -2.06
C ARG A 97 4.64 16.03 -1.53
N LYS A 98 4.01 17.00 -2.18
CA LYS A 98 3.96 18.39 -1.73
C LYS A 98 2.78 18.68 -0.78
N GLY A 99 2.28 17.66 -0.07
CA GLY A 99 1.25 17.82 0.97
C GLY A 99 -0.11 18.26 0.46
N ARG A 100 -0.44 17.89 -0.78
CA ARG A 100 -1.76 18.14 -1.37
C ARG A 100 -2.59 16.86 -1.35
N ILE A 101 -3.87 16.99 -1.00
CA ILE A 101 -4.85 15.91 -1.02
C ILE A 101 -5.90 16.23 -2.08
N PHE A 102 -6.17 15.25 -2.90
CA PHE A 102 -7.22 15.30 -3.92
C PHE A 102 -8.21 14.15 -3.68
N HIS A 103 -9.49 14.38 -3.95
CA HIS A 103 -10.45 13.32 -4.03
C HIS A 103 -11.08 13.24 -5.43
N TYR A 104 -11.56 12.05 -5.77
CA TYR A 104 -12.26 11.83 -7.02
C TYR A 104 -13.74 12.21 -6.87
N ASP A 105 -14.13 13.29 -7.55
CA ASP A 105 -15.52 13.72 -7.67
C ASP A 105 -16.22 12.88 -8.75
N THR A 106 -17.01 11.91 -8.31
CA THR A 106 -17.68 10.96 -9.19
C THR A 106 -18.77 11.60 -10.03
N LEU A 107 -19.38 12.69 -9.56
CA LEU A 107 -20.43 13.41 -10.27
C LEU A 107 -19.88 14.15 -11.50
N HIS A 108 -18.71 14.75 -11.35
CA HIS A 108 -18.07 15.53 -12.42
C HIS A 108 -16.95 14.77 -13.11
N ASP A 109 -16.70 13.49 -12.75
CA ASP A 109 -15.65 12.61 -13.31
C ASP A 109 -14.26 13.27 -13.34
N ARG A 110 -13.81 13.82 -12.20
CA ARG A 110 -12.55 14.55 -12.08
C ARG A 110 -11.97 14.50 -10.66
N PHE A 111 -10.65 14.74 -10.53
CA PHE A 111 -10.01 14.92 -9.24
C PHE A 111 -10.02 16.40 -8.85
N ARG A 112 -10.36 16.69 -7.58
CA ARG A 112 -10.37 18.03 -6.99
C ARG A 112 -9.46 18.08 -5.78
N MET A 113 -8.67 19.14 -5.66
CA MET A 113 -7.90 19.40 -4.45
C MET A 113 -8.82 19.83 -3.32
N VAL A 114 -8.70 19.17 -2.17
CA VAL A 114 -9.51 19.44 -0.97
C VAL A 114 -8.68 19.93 0.19
N TYR A 115 -7.37 19.65 0.19
CA TYR A 115 -6.48 20.07 1.25
C TYR A 115 -5.07 20.33 0.73
N ARG A 116 -4.39 21.30 1.34
CA ARG A 116 -2.97 21.60 1.16
C ARG A 116 -2.37 21.95 2.51
N ILE A 117 -1.21 21.40 2.85
CA ILE A 117 -0.50 21.78 4.08
C ILE A 117 -0.16 23.27 4.02
N PRO A 118 -0.64 24.09 4.99
CA PRO A 118 -0.32 25.51 5.02
C PRO A 118 1.19 25.76 5.18
N GLY A 119 1.72 26.72 4.41
CA GLY A 119 3.13 27.13 4.48
C GLY A 119 4.12 26.18 3.79
N LEU A 120 3.67 25.04 3.25
CA LEU A 120 4.53 24.19 2.42
C LEU A 120 4.64 24.83 1.03
N GLN A 121 5.81 25.40 0.72
CA GLN A 121 6.05 26.01 -0.58
C GLN A 121 6.26 24.98 -1.68
N ASP A 122 6.02 25.38 -2.93
CA ASP A 122 6.16 24.49 -4.10
C ASP A 122 7.61 24.30 -4.56
N ASP A 123 8.57 24.94 -3.89
CA ASP A 123 9.98 24.75 -4.20
C ASP A 123 10.49 23.40 -3.69
N PHE A 124 11.44 22.81 -4.40
CA PHE A 124 12.02 21.51 -4.08
C PHE A 124 12.88 21.52 -2.80
N ALA A 125 13.17 22.70 -2.25
CA ALA A 125 14.11 22.87 -1.15
C ALA A 125 13.48 22.69 0.24
N THR A 126 12.16 22.86 0.38
CA THR A 126 11.47 22.88 1.68
C THR A 126 10.54 21.68 1.86
N GLY A 127 11.10 20.49 1.87
CA GLY A 127 10.47 19.33 2.49
C GLY A 127 9.30 18.72 1.73
N MET A 128 9.58 17.63 1.01
CA MET A 128 8.54 16.73 0.53
C MET A 128 8.10 15.78 1.65
N LEU A 129 6.86 15.31 1.57
CA LEU A 129 6.40 14.21 2.42
C LEU A 129 7.29 12.99 2.22
N CYS A 130 7.73 12.38 3.32
CA CYS A 130 8.42 11.10 3.30
C CYS A 130 7.44 9.94 3.16
N TYR A 131 6.24 10.07 3.77
CA TYR A 131 5.22 9.03 3.74
C TYR A 131 3.81 9.60 3.85
N ALA A 132 2.82 8.91 3.29
CA ALA A 132 1.41 9.11 3.58
C ALA A 132 0.73 7.77 3.82
N TYR A 133 -0.32 7.78 4.64
CA TYR A 133 -1.08 6.60 5.05
C TYR A 133 -2.55 6.97 5.24
N MET A 134 -3.46 6.08 4.85
CA MET A 134 -4.88 6.18 5.21
C MET A 134 -5.19 5.14 6.29
N ASP A 135 -5.66 5.60 7.44
CA ASP A 135 -6.03 4.74 8.54
C ASP A 135 -7.45 4.17 8.38
N ARG A 136 -7.82 3.22 9.25
CA ARG A 136 -9.14 2.56 9.24
C ARG A 136 -10.30 3.50 9.57
N GLY A 137 -10.01 4.67 10.09
CA GLY A 137 -11.00 5.72 10.37
C GLY A 137 -11.16 6.71 9.21
N ASP A 138 -10.64 6.40 8.02
CA ASP A 138 -10.63 7.25 6.82
C ASP A 138 -9.89 8.58 7.05
N ARG A 139 -8.81 8.55 7.84
CA ARG A 139 -7.97 9.73 8.06
C ARG A 139 -6.66 9.57 7.31
N ILE A 140 -6.26 10.59 6.59
CA ILE A 140 -5.02 10.61 5.82
C ILE A 140 -3.92 11.23 6.69
N TRP A 141 -2.86 10.47 6.92
CA TRP A 141 -1.66 10.90 7.63
C TRP A 141 -0.62 11.37 6.61
N LEU A 142 -0.14 12.59 6.77
CA LEU A 142 0.90 13.20 5.95
C LEU A 142 2.14 13.36 6.83
N CYS A 143 3.20 12.59 6.55
CA CYS A 143 4.40 12.51 7.39
C CYS A 143 5.56 13.27 6.75
N GLN A 144 6.17 14.19 7.50
CA GLN A 144 7.35 14.97 7.11
C GLN A 144 8.28 15.14 8.31
N GLY A 145 9.34 14.36 8.36
CA GLY A 145 10.22 14.33 9.53
C GLY A 145 9.45 13.98 10.80
N ASP A 146 9.53 14.85 11.80
CA ASP A 146 8.83 14.74 13.10
C ASP A 146 7.42 15.37 13.09
N HIS A 147 7.04 16.02 11.99
CA HIS A 147 5.74 16.63 11.82
C HIS A 147 4.79 15.70 11.07
N ILE A 148 3.59 15.55 11.62
CA ILE A 148 2.54 14.75 11.00
C ILE A 148 1.27 15.60 10.97
N ILE A 149 0.60 15.61 9.83
CA ILE A 149 -0.75 16.13 9.69
C ILE A 149 -1.68 14.94 9.51
N ARG A 150 -2.70 14.84 10.34
CA ARG A 150 -3.78 13.88 10.19
C ARG A 150 -5.03 14.60 9.70
N TYR A 151 -5.40 14.36 8.46
CA TYR A 151 -6.55 14.95 7.79
C TYR A 151 -7.72 13.98 7.84
N ASP A 152 -8.84 14.38 8.43
CA ASP A 152 -10.07 13.61 8.47
C ASP A 152 -10.86 13.84 7.17
N THR A 153 -11.10 12.78 6.41
CA THR A 153 -11.73 12.88 5.08
C THR A 153 -13.22 13.22 5.14
N ARG A 154 -13.87 12.92 6.27
CA ARG A 154 -15.31 13.14 6.46
C ARG A 154 -15.62 14.58 6.91
N THR A 155 -14.79 15.11 7.81
CA THR A 155 -15.00 16.45 8.37
C THR A 155 -14.20 17.55 7.67
N GLY A 156 -13.15 17.17 6.92
CA GLY A 156 -12.23 18.11 6.30
C GLY A 156 -11.26 18.77 7.30
N ILE A 157 -11.24 18.30 8.56
CA ILE A 157 -10.41 18.89 9.61
C ILE A 157 -9.03 18.25 9.61
N ALA A 158 -8.00 19.09 9.68
CA ALA A 158 -6.62 18.65 9.81
C ALA A 158 -6.11 18.87 11.24
N GLN A 159 -5.56 17.84 11.86
CA GLN A 159 -4.91 17.89 13.17
C GLN A 159 -3.41 17.75 13.00
N ARG A 160 -2.64 18.58 13.71
CA ARG A 160 -1.19 18.45 13.78
C ARG A 160 -0.80 17.48 14.89
N LEU A 161 0.08 16.54 14.57
CA LEU A 161 0.70 15.62 15.52
C LEU A 161 2.22 15.80 15.46
N VAL A 162 2.90 15.41 16.53
CA VAL A 162 4.36 15.41 16.63
C VAL A 162 4.85 14.00 16.89
N SER A 163 5.86 13.56 16.14
CA SER A 163 6.53 12.29 16.36
C SER A 163 7.78 12.47 17.20
N ARG A 164 7.91 11.72 18.29
CA ARG A 164 9.15 11.58 19.06
C ARG A 164 9.97 10.36 18.66
N LEU A 165 9.60 9.73 17.55
CA LEU A 165 10.31 8.57 17.02
C LEU A 165 11.61 9.01 16.35
N ARG A 166 12.59 8.11 16.32
CA ARG A 166 13.85 8.34 15.61
C ARG A 166 13.71 7.98 14.14
N GLY A 167 14.04 8.92 13.28
CA GLY A 167 14.10 8.75 11.82
C GLY A 167 12.77 8.98 11.10
N ASP A 168 12.88 9.14 9.78
CA ASP A 168 11.72 9.37 8.92
C ASP A 168 10.77 8.18 8.91
N ILE A 169 9.48 8.46 8.97
CA ILE A 169 8.42 7.46 8.88
C ILE A 169 8.36 6.92 7.46
N THR A 170 8.42 5.61 7.34
CA THR A 170 8.42 4.89 6.06
C THR A 170 7.23 3.95 5.89
N ALA A 171 6.60 3.56 7.00
CA ALA A 171 5.42 2.69 6.99
C ALA A 171 4.59 2.89 8.27
N ILE A 172 3.28 2.72 8.16
CA ILE A 172 2.34 2.72 9.29
C ILE A 172 1.41 1.53 9.14
N SER A 173 1.07 0.87 10.23
CA SER A 173 0.07 -0.20 10.29
C SER A 173 -0.70 -0.16 11.59
N GLU A 174 -2.00 -0.33 11.50
CA GLU A 174 -2.88 -0.57 12.64
C GLU A 174 -3.14 -2.07 12.81
N THR A 175 -3.22 -2.54 14.05
CA THR A 175 -3.63 -3.91 14.37
C THR A 175 -5.10 -3.96 14.80
N ASP A 176 -5.63 -5.13 15.15
CA ASP A 176 -7.04 -5.29 15.59
C ASP A 176 -7.37 -4.62 16.93
N GLY A 177 -6.37 -4.13 17.64
CA GLY A 177 -6.54 -3.36 18.86
C GLY A 177 -6.29 -1.87 18.63
N THR A 178 -5.95 -1.20 19.72
CA THR A 178 -5.53 0.21 19.70
C THR A 178 -4.05 0.40 19.37
N ASN A 179 -3.36 -0.69 19.00
CA ASN A 179 -1.93 -0.64 18.74
C ASN A 179 -1.63 -0.11 17.35
N LEU A 180 -0.83 0.93 17.30
CA LEU A 180 -0.27 1.53 16.11
C LEU A 180 1.20 1.12 16.01
N PHE A 181 1.62 0.65 14.85
CA PHE A 181 3.03 0.35 14.55
C PHE A 181 3.54 1.31 13.48
N ILE A 182 4.68 1.91 13.75
CA ILE A 182 5.35 2.84 12.84
C ILE A 182 6.73 2.29 12.50
N GLY A 183 6.94 2.06 11.20
CA GLY A 183 8.23 1.76 10.61
C GLY A 183 8.96 3.04 10.26
N THR A 184 10.24 3.10 10.56
CA THR A 184 11.13 4.21 10.21
C THR A 184 12.40 3.69 9.54
N VAL A 185 13.25 4.60 9.08
CA VAL A 185 14.61 4.27 8.60
C VAL A 185 15.51 3.68 9.70
N ASN A 186 15.12 3.78 10.96
CA ASN A 186 15.87 3.27 12.11
C ASN A 186 15.27 2.01 12.76
N GLY A 187 14.06 1.62 12.36
CA GLY A 187 13.43 0.42 12.89
C GLY A 187 11.91 0.49 12.99
N LEU A 188 11.34 -0.50 13.67
CA LEU A 188 9.93 -0.62 13.97
C LEU A 188 9.65 -0.17 15.40
N PHE A 189 8.59 0.60 15.60
CA PHE A 189 8.13 1.10 16.89
C PHE A 189 6.65 0.81 17.09
N PRO A 190 6.26 0.05 18.13
CA PRO A 190 4.92 0.11 18.66
C PRO A 190 4.71 1.48 19.30
N VAL A 191 3.58 2.12 19.01
CA VAL A 191 3.37 3.54 19.31
C VAL A 191 2.05 3.76 20.02
N ARG A 192 2.06 4.72 20.94
CA ARG A 192 0.86 5.31 21.54
C ARG A 192 0.76 6.77 21.16
N GLU A 193 -0.45 7.21 20.79
CA GLU A 193 -0.78 8.61 20.69
C GLU A 193 -1.30 9.13 22.04
N ARG A 194 -0.72 10.21 22.50
CA ARG A 194 -1.20 10.94 23.67
C ARG A 194 -1.07 12.44 23.43
N ASP A 195 -2.17 13.16 23.57
CA ASP A 195 -2.23 14.63 23.43
C ASP A 195 -1.57 15.16 22.14
N GLY A 196 -1.76 14.45 21.03
CA GLY A 196 -1.19 14.83 19.74
C GLY A 196 0.29 14.49 19.57
N VAL A 197 0.87 13.72 20.49
CA VAL A 197 2.26 13.26 20.44
C VAL A 197 2.29 11.75 20.26
N LEU A 198 3.10 11.28 19.31
CA LEU A 198 3.38 9.87 19.08
C LEU A 198 4.65 9.48 19.86
N GLU A 199 4.50 8.58 20.79
CA GLU A 199 5.57 8.08 21.67
C GLU A 199 5.76 6.58 21.45
N ALA A 200 7.03 6.16 21.36
CA ALA A 200 7.35 4.73 21.31
C ALA A 200 7.01 4.09 22.67
N LEU A 201 6.36 2.94 22.60
CA LEU A 201 6.21 2.06 23.76
C LEU A 201 7.52 1.31 23.99
N ALA A 202 7.76 0.90 25.27
CA ALA A 202 8.86 -0.01 25.57
C ALA A 202 8.64 -1.33 24.80
N ASP A 203 9.63 -1.72 24.03
CA ASP A 203 9.57 -2.91 23.17
C ASP A 203 10.77 -3.81 23.43
N THR A 204 10.51 -5.07 23.73
CA THR A 204 11.52 -6.12 23.92
C THR A 204 11.91 -6.79 22.59
N ASP A 205 11.03 -6.73 21.58
CA ASP A 205 11.19 -7.39 20.28
C ASP A 205 11.70 -6.44 19.19
N SER A 206 12.54 -5.49 19.55
CA SER A 206 12.95 -4.38 18.72
C SER A 206 13.57 -4.79 17.37
N ILE A 207 12.86 -4.51 16.27
CA ILE A 207 13.40 -4.59 14.92
C ILE A 207 14.17 -3.30 14.64
N ARG A 208 15.52 -3.39 14.67
CA ARG A 208 16.45 -2.26 14.46
C ARG A 208 17.04 -2.28 13.06
N THR A 209 16.19 -2.30 12.05
CA THR A 209 16.60 -2.24 10.64
C THR A 209 15.63 -1.36 9.87
N PRO A 210 16.08 -0.62 8.83
CA PRO A 210 15.20 0.22 8.05
C PRO A 210 13.98 -0.55 7.54
N VAL A 211 12.80 -0.10 7.92
CA VAL A 211 11.51 -0.67 7.53
C VAL A 211 11.07 -0.02 6.21
N SER A 212 10.58 -0.80 5.29
CA SER A 212 10.07 -0.32 3.99
C SER A 212 8.56 -0.45 3.85
N GLU A 213 7.96 -1.45 4.51
CA GLU A 213 6.53 -1.74 4.41
C GLU A 213 6.05 -2.45 5.69
N LEU A 214 4.79 -2.22 6.06
CA LEU A 214 4.12 -2.92 7.14
C LEU A 214 2.79 -3.48 6.64
N TYR A 215 2.51 -4.72 6.98
CA TYR A 215 1.22 -5.34 6.71
C TYR A 215 0.77 -6.18 7.90
N TYR A 216 -0.33 -5.79 8.51
CA TYR A 216 -0.99 -6.60 9.54
C TYR A 216 -2.01 -7.54 8.90
N HIS A 217 -1.84 -8.85 9.13
CA HIS A 217 -2.75 -9.88 8.67
C HIS A 217 -3.75 -10.24 9.77
N PRO A 218 -5.04 -9.84 9.66
CA PRO A 218 -6.02 -10.01 10.74
C PRO A 218 -6.25 -11.48 11.10
N GLY A 219 -6.34 -12.37 10.09
CA GLY A 219 -6.62 -13.79 10.29
C GLY A 219 -5.58 -14.51 11.13
N SER A 220 -4.29 -14.26 10.91
CA SER A 220 -3.18 -14.86 11.67
C SER A 220 -2.71 -13.98 12.85
N LYS A 221 -3.22 -12.74 12.96
CA LYS A 221 -2.80 -11.73 13.94
C LYS A 221 -1.30 -11.43 13.92
N LYS A 222 -0.66 -11.60 12.76
CA LYS A 222 0.77 -11.37 12.55
C LYS A 222 1.00 -10.01 11.87
N LEU A 223 2.00 -9.28 12.34
CA LEU A 223 2.51 -8.08 11.67
C LEU A 223 3.73 -8.46 10.83
N PHE A 224 3.60 -8.38 9.52
CA PHE A 224 4.68 -8.59 8.57
C PHE A 224 5.43 -7.29 8.33
N VAL A 225 6.74 -7.34 8.45
CA VAL A 225 7.65 -6.19 8.38
C VAL A 225 8.57 -6.36 7.19
N GLY A 226 8.28 -5.63 6.12
CA GLY A 226 9.17 -5.50 4.98
C GLY A 226 10.33 -4.57 5.32
N THR A 227 11.52 -4.91 4.85
CA THR A 227 12.74 -4.14 5.08
C THR A 227 13.45 -3.79 3.79
N PHE A 228 14.31 -2.77 3.82
CA PHE A 228 15.10 -2.39 2.63
C PHE A 228 16.20 -3.40 2.26
N ARG A 229 16.62 -4.28 3.20
CA ARG A 229 17.73 -5.20 2.95
C ARG A 229 17.57 -6.59 3.55
N LYS A 230 16.83 -6.73 4.65
CA LYS A 230 16.71 -8.01 5.36
C LYS A 230 15.49 -8.84 4.93
N GLY A 231 14.82 -8.46 3.85
CA GLY A 231 13.61 -9.15 3.38
C GLY A 231 12.42 -8.94 4.31
N ILE A 232 11.71 -10.02 4.65
CA ILE A 232 10.55 -9.99 5.54
C ILE A 232 10.91 -10.53 6.92
N LEU A 233 10.46 -9.81 7.94
CA LEU A 233 10.44 -10.21 9.34
C LEU A 233 8.97 -10.31 9.79
N VAL A 234 8.72 -11.06 10.85
CA VAL A 234 7.41 -11.10 11.51
C VAL A 234 7.62 -10.61 12.95
N TYR A 235 6.89 -9.57 13.35
CA TYR A 235 6.99 -9.02 14.68
C TYR A 235 6.52 -10.04 15.74
N GLY A 236 7.26 -10.16 16.85
CA GLY A 236 6.96 -11.11 17.92
C GLY A 236 7.35 -12.57 17.60
N VAL A 237 7.98 -12.81 16.44
CA VAL A 237 8.45 -14.15 16.05
C VAL A 237 9.95 -14.15 15.89
N SER A 238 10.64 -14.95 16.70
CA SER A 238 12.11 -15.11 16.64
C SER A 238 12.61 -15.84 15.40
N ALA A 239 11.71 -16.18 14.48
CA ALA A 239 12.06 -16.80 13.20
C ALA A 239 12.92 -15.82 12.38
N GLY A 240 14.02 -16.33 11.83
CA GLY A 240 14.91 -15.55 10.98
C GLY A 240 14.19 -14.94 9.79
N SER A 241 14.76 -13.89 9.22
CA SER A 241 14.17 -13.22 8.04
C SER A 241 14.06 -14.20 6.86
N THR A 242 12.94 -14.13 6.16
CA THR A 242 12.74 -14.77 4.86
C THR A 242 13.05 -13.77 3.74
N LEU A 243 13.42 -14.23 2.55
CA LEU A 243 13.85 -13.38 1.43
C LEU A 243 15.05 -12.47 1.79
N ARG A 244 16.10 -13.05 2.38
CA ARG A 244 17.30 -12.30 2.78
C ARG A 244 17.95 -11.56 1.61
N ASN A 245 18.54 -10.40 1.90
CA ASN A 245 19.22 -9.53 0.94
C ASN A 245 18.33 -9.03 -0.19
N VAL A 246 17.05 -8.82 0.10
CA VAL A 246 16.05 -8.29 -0.83
C VAL A 246 15.34 -7.11 -0.20
N ALA A 247 15.16 -6.04 -0.96
CA ALA A 247 14.26 -4.95 -0.59
C ALA A 247 12.82 -5.40 -0.82
N VAL A 248 11.97 -5.20 0.18
CA VAL A 248 10.53 -5.42 0.06
C VAL A 248 9.87 -4.09 -0.27
N ASN A 249 9.19 -4.02 -1.42
CA ASN A 249 8.53 -2.80 -1.86
C ASN A 249 7.06 -2.77 -1.45
N ARG A 250 6.40 -3.93 -1.43
CA ARG A 250 4.99 -4.03 -1.06
C ARG A 250 4.66 -5.43 -0.55
N ILE A 251 3.78 -5.49 0.45
CA ILE A 251 3.14 -6.71 0.95
C ILE A 251 1.63 -6.52 0.77
N THR A 252 0.96 -7.47 0.11
CA THR A 252 -0.48 -7.41 -0.12
C THR A 252 -1.10 -8.79 0.00
N PRO A 253 -2.33 -8.95 0.52
CA PRO A 253 -2.98 -10.25 0.57
C PRO A 253 -3.34 -10.71 -0.86
N LEU A 254 -3.08 -11.99 -1.14
CA LEU A 254 -3.62 -12.68 -2.31
C LEU A 254 -4.97 -13.33 -1.95
N ASN A 255 -5.04 -13.89 -0.77
CA ASN A 255 -6.22 -14.48 -0.13
C ASN A 255 -6.00 -14.55 1.38
N ASP A 256 -6.91 -15.20 2.14
CA ASP A 256 -6.86 -15.29 3.60
C ASP A 256 -5.65 -16.04 4.17
N ARG A 257 -4.88 -16.75 3.34
CA ARG A 257 -3.72 -17.54 3.76
C ARG A 257 -2.41 -17.14 3.08
N GLU A 258 -2.46 -16.36 2.03
CA GLU A 258 -1.31 -16.10 1.21
C GLU A 258 -1.11 -14.61 0.94
N LEU A 259 0.14 -14.20 0.98
CA LEU A 259 0.59 -12.85 0.67
C LEU A 259 1.38 -12.82 -0.64
N LEU A 260 1.21 -11.76 -1.40
CA LEU A 260 2.11 -11.37 -2.47
C LEU A 260 3.12 -10.36 -1.94
N ILE A 261 4.37 -10.59 -2.27
CA ILE A 261 5.50 -9.79 -1.83
C ILE A 261 6.23 -9.27 -3.07
N ALA A 262 6.05 -8.00 -3.36
CA ALA A 262 6.77 -7.34 -4.42
C ALA A 262 8.15 -6.90 -3.92
N THR A 263 9.19 -7.18 -4.69
CA THR A 263 10.59 -6.97 -4.29
C THR A 263 11.30 -6.01 -5.22
N GLY A 264 12.38 -5.39 -4.72
CA GLY A 264 13.27 -4.58 -5.52
C GLY A 264 14.21 -5.46 -6.37
N GLY A 265 13.81 -5.72 -7.63
CA GLY A 265 14.65 -6.38 -8.64
C GLY A 265 14.65 -7.91 -8.64
N ARG A 266 13.79 -8.58 -7.82
CA ARG A 266 13.66 -10.05 -7.83
C ARG A 266 12.23 -10.54 -8.10
N GLY A 267 11.38 -9.69 -8.70
CA GLY A 267 10.00 -10.03 -9.03
C GLY A 267 9.08 -10.09 -7.83
N VAL A 268 8.05 -10.93 -7.92
CA VAL A 268 7.00 -11.11 -6.91
C VAL A 268 7.06 -12.53 -6.35
N TYR A 269 6.96 -12.62 -5.04
CA TYR A 269 6.88 -13.90 -4.33
C TYR A 269 5.49 -14.08 -3.74
N ARG A 270 5.06 -15.35 -3.63
CA ARG A 270 3.90 -15.78 -2.85
C ARG A 270 4.38 -16.43 -1.56
N MET A 271 3.77 -16.11 -0.44
CA MET A 271 4.15 -16.63 0.87
C MET A 271 2.90 -16.97 1.67
N ASP A 272 2.84 -18.19 2.20
CA ASP A 272 1.80 -18.61 3.14
C ASP A 272 2.07 -17.98 4.52
N VAL A 273 1.02 -17.46 5.17
CA VAL A 273 1.11 -16.69 6.42
C VAL A 273 1.53 -17.51 7.64
N ASP A 274 1.40 -18.84 7.59
CA ASP A 274 1.73 -19.74 8.69
C ASP A 274 3.10 -20.36 8.51
N SER A 275 3.39 -20.93 7.36
CA SER A 275 4.69 -21.57 7.08
C SER A 275 5.81 -20.56 6.85
N LEU A 276 5.48 -19.30 6.47
CA LEU A 276 6.44 -18.22 6.18
C LEU A 276 7.45 -18.57 5.09
N VAL A 277 7.14 -19.52 4.23
CA VAL A 277 8.02 -19.97 3.14
C VAL A 277 7.67 -19.22 1.85
N PRO A 278 8.53 -18.32 1.37
CA PRO A 278 8.29 -17.62 0.10
C PRO A 278 8.59 -18.50 -1.09
N LYS A 279 7.74 -18.46 -2.11
CA LYS A 279 7.91 -19.12 -3.40
C LYS A 279 7.85 -18.07 -4.51
N PRO A 280 8.73 -18.13 -5.52
CA PRO A 280 8.60 -17.27 -6.70
C PRO A 280 7.20 -17.38 -7.31
N TYR A 281 6.61 -16.23 -7.66
CA TYR A 281 5.28 -16.16 -8.28
C TYR A 281 5.36 -15.52 -9.66
N ILE A 282 6.06 -14.39 -9.77
CA ILE A 282 6.42 -13.74 -11.03
C ILE A 282 7.91 -13.43 -10.93
N THR A 283 8.71 -14.01 -11.81
CA THR A 283 10.16 -13.73 -11.90
C THR A 283 10.40 -12.49 -12.78
N ALA A 284 11.37 -11.69 -12.41
CA ALA A 284 11.80 -10.53 -13.20
C ALA A 284 12.59 -10.97 -14.43
#